data_5e1dbbcdf21d303b2fc0f6e318fd8a37
#
_entry.id   5e1dbbcdf21d303b2fc0f6e318fd8a37
#
_cell.length_a   1.000
_cell.length_b   1.000
_cell.length_c   1.000
_cell.angle_alpha   90.00
_cell.angle_beta   90.00
_cell.angle_gamma   90.00
#
_symmetry.space_group_name_H-M   'P 1'
#
loop_
_entity.id
_entity.type
_entity.pdbx_description
1 polymer ?
#
loop_
_entity_poly.entity_id
_entity_poly.type
_entity_poly.pdbx_seq_one_letter_code
_entity_poly.pdbx_strand_id
1 'polypeptide(L)'
;MLQPKKTKFRKQFKGRISGAAKGGTNLDFGQFGLKAMEPERVTARQIEAARRALTRHMKRAGRVWIRVFPDVPVSSKPTEVRMGKGKGAPEFWACRVKPGRIMFEIDGVSVDLAREALTLAAAKLPIKTRFIQRIAE
;
A
#
# COMPACT_ATOMS: atom_id res chain seq x y z
N MET A 1 -8.99 -4.30 9.00
CA MET A 1 -8.32 -3.82 7.79
C MET A 1 -8.77 -2.40 7.48
N LEU A 2 -7.93 -1.66 6.82
CA LEU A 2 -8.22 -0.27 6.46
C LEU A 2 -9.33 -0.21 5.41
N GLN A 3 -10.28 0.69 5.64
CA GLN A 3 -11.33 1.00 4.67
C GLN A 3 -11.96 2.34 5.03
N PRO A 4 -12.57 3.06 4.06
CA PRO A 4 -13.24 4.32 4.37
C PRO A 4 -14.46 4.08 5.26
N LYS A 5 -14.71 5.01 6.17
CA LYS A 5 -15.90 4.97 7.02
C LYS A 5 -17.16 5.31 6.25
N LYS A 6 -17.07 6.28 5.36
CA LYS A 6 -18.16 6.72 4.48
C LYS A 6 -17.63 7.01 3.10
N THR A 7 -18.43 6.75 2.10
CA THR A 7 -18.07 7.05 0.72
C THR A 7 -19.20 7.80 0.05
N LYS A 8 -18.84 8.72 -0.86
CA LYS A 8 -19.82 9.43 -1.69
C LYS A 8 -20.43 8.48 -2.71
N PHE A 9 -19.62 7.58 -3.27
CA PHE A 9 -20.04 6.54 -4.20
C PHE A 9 -19.55 5.19 -3.72
N ARG A 10 -20.46 4.22 -3.70
CA ARG A 10 -20.13 2.86 -3.28
C ARG A 10 -19.29 2.12 -4.32
N LYS A 11 -19.47 2.47 -5.60
CA LYS A 11 -18.76 1.85 -6.72
C LYS A 11 -18.06 2.92 -7.53
N GLN A 12 -16.91 2.57 -8.09
CA GLN A 12 -16.13 3.47 -8.92
C GLN A 12 -15.57 2.73 -10.13
N PHE A 13 -15.27 3.48 -11.19
CA PHE A 13 -14.56 2.91 -12.33
C PHE A 13 -13.14 2.52 -11.94
N LYS A 14 -12.65 1.40 -12.48
CA LYS A 14 -11.29 0.95 -12.20
C LYS A 14 -10.24 1.97 -12.69
N GLY A 15 -10.40 2.45 -13.92
CA GLY A 15 -9.45 3.37 -14.50
C GLY A 15 -8.07 2.76 -14.71
N ARG A 16 -7.16 3.57 -15.23
CA ARG A 16 -5.75 3.21 -15.37
C ARG A 16 -4.92 4.12 -14.49
N ILE A 17 -3.91 3.55 -13.86
CA ILE A 17 -2.95 4.31 -13.06
C ILE A 17 -1.86 4.78 -14.00
N SER A 18 -1.72 6.10 -14.13
CA SER A 18 -0.75 6.70 -15.04
C SER A 18 0.06 7.78 -14.35
N GLY A 19 1.25 8.06 -14.88
CA GLY A 19 2.13 9.09 -14.36
C GLY A 19 2.89 8.67 -13.12
N ALA A 20 3.70 9.59 -12.60
CA ALA A 20 4.46 9.40 -11.36
C ALA A 20 3.74 10.09 -10.20
N ALA A 21 4.04 9.66 -8.98
CA ALA A 21 3.50 10.29 -7.79
C ALA A 21 3.99 11.73 -7.67
N LYS A 22 3.09 12.65 -7.36
CA LYS A 22 3.41 14.06 -7.15
C LYS A 22 3.55 14.42 -5.67
N GLY A 23 3.00 13.59 -4.79
CA GLY A 23 3.11 13.75 -3.36
C GLY A 23 3.42 12.42 -2.69
N GLY A 24 3.81 12.46 -1.42
CA GLY A 24 4.17 11.24 -0.68
C GLY A 24 5.41 10.55 -1.23
N THR A 25 6.34 11.32 -1.81
CA THR A 25 7.57 10.81 -2.43
C THR A 25 8.80 10.91 -1.53
N ASN A 26 8.67 11.56 -0.39
CA ASN A 26 9.77 11.75 0.56
C ASN A 26 9.41 11.16 1.91
N LEU A 27 10.44 10.76 2.67
CA LEU A 27 10.26 10.32 4.05
C LEU A 27 9.95 11.55 4.91
N ASP A 28 8.76 11.55 5.53
CA ASP A 28 8.31 12.66 6.36
C ASP A 28 8.32 12.33 7.84
N PHE A 29 8.09 11.06 8.19
CA PHE A 29 7.91 10.63 9.57
C PHE A 29 9.05 9.78 10.10
N GLY A 30 9.53 8.84 9.30
CA GLY A 30 10.51 7.84 9.71
C GLY A 30 11.88 8.04 9.08
N GLN A 31 12.82 7.22 9.53
CA GLN A 31 14.18 7.18 9.03
C GLN A 31 14.31 6.32 7.78
N PHE A 32 13.45 5.30 7.67
CA PHE A 32 13.49 4.31 6.59
C PHE A 32 12.11 4.18 5.96
N GLY A 33 12.07 3.79 4.70
CA GLY A 33 10.81 3.61 4.02
C GLY A 33 10.86 2.63 2.86
N LEU A 34 9.68 2.30 2.37
CA LEU A 34 9.48 1.43 1.23
C LEU A 34 8.80 2.23 0.13
N LYS A 35 9.49 2.39 -0.98
CA LYS A 35 9.04 3.20 -2.11
C LYS A 35 8.55 2.32 -3.24
N ALA A 36 7.39 2.66 -3.80
CA ALA A 36 6.85 1.97 -4.97
C ALA A 36 7.64 2.34 -6.22
N MET A 37 7.97 1.34 -7.03
CA MET A 37 8.70 1.53 -8.28
C MET A 37 7.85 1.25 -9.51
N GLU A 38 6.64 0.77 -9.33
CA GLU A 38 5.69 0.45 -10.39
C GLU A 38 4.29 0.95 -10.03
N PRO A 39 3.43 1.23 -11.03
CA PRO A 39 2.03 1.54 -10.74
C PRO A 39 1.24 0.26 -10.52
N GLU A 40 0.41 0.23 -9.49
CA GLU A 40 -0.48 -0.90 -9.21
C GLU A 40 -1.55 -0.52 -8.20
N ARG A 41 -2.59 -1.32 -8.14
CA ARG A 41 -3.57 -1.28 -7.07
C ARG A 41 -3.09 -2.19 -5.96
N VAL A 42 -3.03 -1.64 -4.75
CA VAL A 42 -2.65 -2.40 -3.55
C VAL A 42 -3.89 -2.54 -2.69
N THR A 43 -4.29 -3.77 -2.40
CA THR A 43 -5.51 -4.02 -1.66
C THR A 43 -5.32 -3.81 -0.16
N ALA A 44 -6.43 -3.58 0.55
CA ALA A 44 -6.40 -3.48 2.02
C ALA A 44 -5.79 -4.72 2.66
N ARG A 45 -6.05 -5.90 2.10
CA ARG A 45 -5.47 -7.15 2.60
C ARG A 45 -3.96 -7.20 2.42
N GLN A 46 -3.47 -6.72 1.28
CA GLN A 46 -2.03 -6.66 1.01
C GLN A 46 -1.33 -5.67 1.94
N ILE A 47 -1.93 -4.52 2.18
CA ILE A 47 -1.42 -3.52 3.11
C ILE A 47 -1.34 -4.12 4.52
N GLU A 48 -2.40 -4.81 4.97
CA GLU A 48 -2.43 -5.43 6.28
C GLU A 48 -1.41 -6.55 6.41
N ALA A 49 -1.25 -7.39 5.38
CA ALA A 49 -0.26 -8.46 5.37
C ALA A 49 1.16 -7.90 5.46
N ALA A 50 1.44 -6.82 4.73
CA ALA A 50 2.74 -6.15 4.77
C ALA A 50 3.00 -5.55 6.15
N ARG A 51 2.00 -4.88 6.73
CA ARG A 51 2.10 -4.31 8.08
C ARG A 51 2.41 -5.38 9.11
N ARG A 52 1.71 -6.50 9.05
CA ARG A 52 1.92 -7.61 9.99
C ARG A 52 3.31 -8.23 9.87
N ALA A 53 3.78 -8.44 8.66
CA ALA A 53 5.13 -8.97 8.41
C ALA A 53 6.19 -8.03 8.96
N LEU A 54 6.04 -6.74 8.69
CA LEU A 54 6.93 -5.68 9.17
C LEU A 54 6.99 -5.63 10.69
N THR A 55 5.82 -5.54 11.33
CA THR A 55 5.69 -5.42 12.78
C THR A 55 6.22 -6.66 13.49
N ARG A 56 5.94 -7.84 12.94
CA ARG A 56 6.41 -9.10 13.52
C ARG A 56 7.92 -9.18 13.51
N HIS A 57 8.55 -8.79 12.42
CA HIS A 57 10.02 -8.81 12.32
C HIS A 57 10.66 -7.82 13.27
N MET A 58 10.04 -6.65 13.45
CA MET A 58 10.53 -5.62 14.37
C MET A 58 10.27 -5.95 15.84
N LYS A 59 9.50 -7.00 16.14
CA LYS A 59 9.16 -7.43 17.51
C LYS A 59 8.59 -6.30 18.36
N ARG A 60 7.75 -5.45 17.73
CA ARG A 60 7.13 -4.28 18.37
C ARG A 60 8.13 -3.17 18.74
N ALA A 61 9.40 -3.26 18.33
CA ALA A 61 10.34 -2.17 18.48
C ALA A 61 10.07 -1.11 17.42
N GLY A 62 10.34 0.15 17.77
CA GLY A 62 10.20 1.25 16.83
C GLY A 62 8.76 1.63 16.50
N ARG A 63 8.62 2.41 15.44
CA ARG A 63 7.33 2.94 14.97
C ARG A 63 7.14 2.64 13.49
N VAL A 64 5.89 2.45 13.10
CA VAL A 64 5.49 2.18 11.71
C VAL A 64 4.43 3.19 11.29
N TRP A 65 4.60 3.78 10.12
CA TRP A 65 3.60 4.64 9.49
C TRP A 65 3.18 4.03 8.18
N ILE A 66 1.88 3.86 8.00
CA ILE A 66 1.29 3.43 6.74
C ILE A 66 0.92 4.68 5.96
N ARG A 67 1.56 4.89 4.80
CA ARG A 67 1.40 6.11 4.00
C ARG A 67 0.41 5.94 2.85
N VAL A 68 -0.24 4.81 2.74
CA VAL A 68 -1.24 4.53 1.72
C VAL A 68 -2.55 4.13 2.37
N PHE A 69 -3.66 4.50 1.74
CA PHE A 69 -4.98 4.17 2.25
C PHE A 69 -5.85 3.59 1.14
N PRO A 70 -6.52 2.46 1.36
CA PRO A 70 -7.35 1.81 0.35
C PRO A 70 -8.72 2.48 0.28
N ASP A 71 -8.83 3.49 -0.56
CA ASP A 71 -10.04 4.31 -0.71
C ASP A 71 -10.86 4.01 -1.96
N VAL A 72 -10.38 3.13 -2.84
CA VAL A 72 -11.06 2.80 -4.08
C VAL A 72 -11.77 1.45 -3.95
N PRO A 73 -13.10 1.41 -4.10
CA PRO A 73 -13.82 0.13 -4.09
C PRO A 73 -13.59 -0.60 -5.41
N VAL A 74 -13.26 -1.88 -5.32
CA VAL A 74 -13.06 -2.74 -6.48
C VAL A 74 -14.15 -3.80 -6.48
N SER A 75 -14.83 -3.91 -7.60
CA SER A 75 -15.94 -4.86 -7.79
C SER A 75 -15.49 -5.95 -8.76
N SER A 76 -15.96 -7.18 -8.53
CA SER A 76 -15.87 -8.21 -9.54
C SER A 76 -17.20 -8.90 -9.68
N LYS A 77 -17.51 -9.36 -10.90
CA LYS A 77 -18.73 -10.11 -11.14
C LYS A 77 -18.48 -11.58 -10.84
N PRO A 78 -19.44 -12.26 -10.18
CA PRO A 78 -19.36 -13.70 -10.07
C PRO A 78 -19.28 -14.34 -11.45
N THR A 79 -18.57 -15.44 -11.58
CA THR A 79 -18.41 -16.17 -12.85
C THR A 79 -19.74 -16.63 -13.42
N GLU A 80 -20.76 -16.80 -12.59
CA GLU A 80 -22.11 -17.24 -12.96
C GLU A 80 -22.97 -16.12 -13.53
N VAL A 81 -22.57 -14.86 -13.38
CA VAL A 81 -23.36 -13.71 -13.86
C VAL A 81 -22.96 -13.38 -15.29
N ARG A 82 -23.95 -13.29 -16.18
CA ARG A 82 -23.72 -12.94 -17.58
C ARG A 82 -23.14 -11.52 -17.69
N MET A 83 -22.24 -11.34 -18.65
CA MET A 83 -21.71 -10.03 -18.98
C MET A 83 -22.84 -9.08 -19.37
N GLY A 84 -22.71 -7.82 -18.95
CA GLY A 84 -23.69 -6.78 -19.32
C GLY A 84 -24.79 -6.51 -18.30
N LYS A 85 -24.89 -7.27 -17.24
CA LYS A 85 -25.91 -7.05 -16.19
C LYS A 85 -25.49 -6.03 -15.12
N GLY A 86 -24.66 -5.05 -15.49
CA GLY A 86 -24.21 -4.02 -14.56
C GLY A 86 -22.99 -4.43 -13.75
N LYS A 87 -22.52 -3.51 -12.92
CA LYS A 87 -21.32 -3.67 -12.12
C LYS A 87 -21.63 -4.52 -10.87
N GLY A 88 -20.76 -5.47 -10.56
CA GLY A 88 -20.91 -6.29 -9.38
C GLY A 88 -20.81 -5.47 -8.09
N ALA A 89 -21.14 -6.07 -6.97
CA ALA A 89 -20.99 -5.44 -5.65
C ALA A 89 -19.49 -5.21 -5.35
N PRO A 90 -19.14 -4.17 -4.57
CA PRO A 90 -17.77 -3.97 -4.14
C PRO A 90 -17.30 -5.16 -3.30
N GLU A 91 -16.17 -5.78 -3.68
CA GLU A 91 -15.62 -6.92 -2.95
C GLU A 91 -14.51 -6.52 -2.00
N PHE A 92 -13.72 -5.53 -2.39
CA PHE A 92 -12.58 -5.11 -1.56
C PHE A 92 -12.22 -3.67 -1.86
N TRP A 93 -11.40 -3.12 -0.98
CA TRP A 93 -10.87 -1.77 -1.10
C TRP A 93 -9.42 -1.82 -1.53
N ALA A 94 -9.00 -0.87 -2.35
CA ALA A 94 -7.63 -0.80 -2.84
C ALA A 94 -7.15 0.65 -2.90
N CYS A 95 -5.83 0.80 -2.92
CA CYS A 95 -5.17 2.08 -3.13
C CYS A 95 -4.51 2.08 -4.50
N ARG A 96 -4.68 3.16 -5.26
CA ARG A 96 -3.95 3.35 -6.52
C ARG A 96 -2.58 3.93 -6.18
N VAL A 97 -1.54 3.14 -6.37
CA VAL A 97 -0.18 3.53 -6.06
C VAL A 97 0.56 3.86 -7.35
N LYS A 98 1.17 5.04 -7.40
CA LYS A 98 1.99 5.47 -8.52
C LYS A 98 3.47 5.28 -8.19
N PRO A 99 4.33 5.10 -9.22
CA PRO A 99 5.79 5.02 -8.98
C PRO A 99 6.28 6.26 -8.22
N GLY A 100 7.14 6.04 -7.24
CA GLY A 100 7.69 7.11 -6.41
C GLY A 100 6.98 7.29 -5.08
N ARG A 101 5.81 6.68 -4.88
CA ARG A 101 5.06 6.80 -3.64
C ARG A 101 5.71 6.02 -2.51
N ILE A 102 5.87 6.66 -1.35
CA ILE A 102 6.28 5.98 -0.13
C ILE A 102 5.04 5.28 0.44
N MET A 103 5.12 3.97 0.64
CA MET A 103 4.01 3.19 1.15
C MET A 103 4.08 2.97 2.65
N PHE A 104 5.27 2.74 3.17
CA PHE A 104 5.49 2.52 4.60
C PHE A 104 6.74 3.29 5.03
N GLU A 105 6.71 3.77 6.28
CA GLU A 105 7.89 4.35 6.92
C GLU A 105 8.07 3.70 8.27
N ILE A 106 9.32 3.54 8.67
CA ILE A 106 9.65 3.00 10.00
C ILE A 106 10.77 3.81 10.63
N ASP A 107 10.84 3.75 11.95
CA ASP A 107 11.87 4.43 12.73
C ASP A 107 12.11 3.67 14.04
N GLY A 108 13.21 4.01 14.71
CA GLY A 108 13.51 3.44 16.01
C GLY A 108 14.17 2.06 15.98
N VAL A 109 14.68 1.64 14.84
CA VAL A 109 15.39 0.36 14.68
C VAL A 109 16.68 0.59 13.88
N SER A 110 17.60 -0.40 13.92
CA SER A 110 18.82 -0.33 13.14
C SER A 110 18.54 -0.43 11.64
N VAL A 111 19.48 0.03 10.82
CA VAL A 111 19.35 -0.02 9.37
C VAL A 111 19.19 -1.45 8.86
N ASP A 112 19.94 -2.39 9.44
CA ASP A 112 19.88 -3.80 9.02
C ASP A 112 18.53 -4.41 9.34
N LEU A 113 18.01 -4.17 10.55
CA LEU A 113 16.69 -4.64 10.94
C LEU A 113 15.59 -4.01 10.09
N ALA A 114 15.71 -2.71 9.81
CA ALA A 114 14.77 -1.99 8.97
C ALA A 114 14.73 -2.57 7.55
N ARG A 115 15.90 -2.83 6.97
CA ARG A 115 16.00 -3.39 5.63
C ARG A 115 15.35 -4.77 5.55
N GLU A 116 15.62 -5.62 6.52
CA GLU A 116 15.02 -6.95 6.58
C GLU A 116 13.51 -6.88 6.75
N ALA A 117 13.02 -6.05 7.66
CA ALA A 117 11.60 -5.89 7.93
C ALA A 117 10.85 -5.39 6.69
N LEU A 118 11.39 -4.37 6.02
CA LEU A 118 10.77 -3.81 4.82
C LEU A 118 10.85 -4.78 3.64
N THR A 119 11.88 -5.60 3.55
CA THR A 119 11.97 -6.65 2.54
C THR A 119 10.88 -7.70 2.72
N LEU A 120 10.61 -8.10 3.97
CA LEU A 120 9.52 -9.03 4.27
C LEU A 120 8.16 -8.42 3.96
N ALA A 121 7.98 -7.14 4.27
CA ALA A 121 6.74 -6.43 3.93
C ALA A 121 6.56 -6.37 2.41
N ALA A 122 7.62 -6.07 1.67
CA ALA A 122 7.58 -5.96 0.22
C ALA A 122 7.14 -7.26 -0.45
N ALA A 123 7.49 -8.41 0.13
CA ALA A 123 7.09 -9.71 -0.38
C ALA A 123 5.57 -9.92 -0.36
N LYS A 124 4.83 -9.14 0.45
CA LYS A 124 3.37 -9.21 0.54
C LYS A 124 2.68 -8.24 -0.44
N LEU A 125 3.44 -7.42 -1.13
CA LEU A 125 2.92 -6.42 -2.05
C LEU A 125 3.06 -6.89 -3.49
N PRO A 126 2.15 -6.46 -4.41
CA PRO A 126 2.15 -6.94 -5.79
C PRO A 126 3.07 -6.16 -6.73
N ILE A 127 3.92 -5.28 -6.20
CA ILE A 127 4.74 -4.37 -7.00
C ILE A 127 6.20 -4.40 -6.60
N LYS A 128 7.06 -3.96 -7.51
CA LYS A 128 8.45 -3.73 -7.19
C LYS A 128 8.59 -2.53 -6.27
N THR A 129 9.45 -2.67 -5.29
CA THR A 129 9.67 -1.67 -4.25
C THR A 129 11.16 -1.42 -4.08
N ARG A 130 11.47 -0.31 -3.42
CA ARG A 130 12.84 0.05 -3.09
C ARG A 130 12.91 0.48 -1.63
N PHE A 131 13.88 -0.08 -0.91
CA PHE A 131 14.21 0.40 0.42
C PHE A 131 14.89 1.77 0.30
N ILE A 132 14.44 2.72 1.08
CA ILE A 132 15.06 4.04 1.12
C ILE A 132 15.37 4.43 2.56
N GLN A 133 16.37 5.27 2.71
CA GLN A 133 16.83 5.76 4.00
C GLN A 133 16.99 7.28 3.92
N ARG A 134 16.61 7.96 4.99
CA ARG A 134 16.81 9.40 5.08
C ARG A 134 18.30 9.68 5.14
N ILE A 135 18.76 10.56 4.27
CA ILE A 135 20.15 10.99 4.28
C ILE A 135 20.30 12.04 5.38
N ALA A 136 21.22 11.79 6.31
CA ALA A 136 21.55 12.78 7.33
C ALA A 136 22.38 13.90 6.69
N GLU A 137 21.91 15.11 6.88
CA GLU A 137 22.66 16.30 6.47
C GLU A 137 23.61 16.75 7.58
#